data_6ba57056ac4b5ce28b18b40d6b642b8e
#
_entry.id   6ba57056ac4b5ce28b18b40d6b642b8e
#
_cell.length_a   1.000
_cell.length_b   1.000
_cell.length_c   1.000
_cell.angle_alpha   90.00
_cell.angle_beta   90.00
_cell.angle_gamma   90.00
#
_symmetry.space_group_name_H-M   'P 1'
#
loop_
_entity.id
_entity.type
_entity.pdbx_description
1 polymer ?
#
loop_
_entity_poly.entity_id
_entity_poly.type
_entity_poly.pdbx_seq_one_letter_code
_entity_poly.pdbx_strand_id
1 'polypeptide(L)'
;MENRKALTAAQIRYLLTMKQLDGDGNGLRGAKVAAVLGFTSPCVHTMLNTFREMNLIRKDAYGVAYFTENGRDVVARYSRYYQAAFDLLSAHFPPDEHLRTAVYALLAELPEASLAQFCPGSP
;
A
#
# COMPACT_ATOMS: atom_id res chain seq x y z
N MET A 1 -11.76 -9.82 20.34
CA MET A 1 -11.58 -9.94 19.08
C MET A 1 -11.07 -8.75 18.44
N GLU A 2 -10.27 -8.96 17.54
CA GLU A 2 -9.60 -7.94 16.95
C GLU A 2 -10.37 -7.30 15.93
N ASN A 3 -10.48 -6.08 15.96
CA ASN A 3 -11.21 -5.33 14.99
C ASN A 3 -10.35 -4.63 14.04
N ARG A 4 -9.32 -5.29 13.56
CA ARG A 4 -8.44 -4.68 12.61
C ARG A 4 -9.21 -4.34 11.37
N LYS A 5 -9.23 -3.08 10.98
CA LYS A 5 -9.86 -2.66 9.78
C LYS A 5 -9.10 -3.15 8.60
N ALA A 6 -9.80 -3.70 7.63
CA ALA A 6 -9.18 -4.08 6.37
C ALA A 6 -8.75 -2.83 5.63
N LEU A 7 -7.68 -2.92 4.86
CA LEU A 7 -7.23 -1.82 4.05
C LEU A 7 -8.11 -1.70 2.80
N THR A 8 -8.41 -0.47 2.40
CA THR A 8 -9.13 -0.24 1.16
C THR A 8 -8.19 -0.35 -0.02
N ALA A 9 -8.74 -0.49 -1.22
CA ALA A 9 -7.92 -0.54 -2.43
C ALA A 9 -7.07 0.73 -2.56
N ALA A 10 -7.65 1.89 -2.27
CA ALA A 10 -6.91 3.15 -2.34
C ALA A 10 -5.78 3.18 -1.33
N GLN A 11 -6.02 2.68 -0.13
CA GLN A 11 -4.98 2.66 0.89
C GLN A 11 -3.84 1.75 0.50
N ILE A 12 -4.15 0.58 -0.05
CA ILE A 12 -3.12 -0.34 -0.50
C ILE A 12 -2.29 0.30 -1.60
N ARG A 13 -2.95 0.95 -2.54
CA ARG A 13 -2.25 1.61 -3.64
C ARG A 13 -1.33 2.72 -3.13
N TYR A 14 -1.80 3.53 -2.20
CA TYR A 14 -0.98 4.57 -1.60
C TYR A 14 0.25 3.95 -0.92
N LEU A 15 0.03 2.93 -0.12
CA LEU A 15 1.13 2.36 0.67
C LEU A 15 2.19 1.72 -0.22
N LEU A 16 1.78 0.99 -1.24
CA LEU A 16 2.76 0.35 -2.12
C LEU A 16 3.50 1.38 -2.98
N THR A 17 2.81 2.44 -3.39
CA THR A 17 3.46 3.52 -4.12
C THR A 17 4.46 4.25 -3.23
N MET A 18 4.08 4.51 -1.98
CA MET A 18 4.96 5.18 -1.03
C MET A 18 6.21 4.34 -0.76
N LYS A 19 6.06 3.03 -0.70
CA LYS A 19 7.21 2.16 -0.51
C LYS A 19 8.20 2.30 -1.65
N GLN A 20 7.70 2.35 -2.89
CA GLN A 20 8.57 2.52 -4.04
C GLN A 20 9.27 3.87 -4.03
N LEU A 21 8.57 4.90 -3.62
CA LEU A 21 9.15 6.24 -3.58
C LEU A 21 10.17 6.40 -2.46
N ASP A 22 9.94 5.71 -1.35
CA ASP A 22 10.83 5.82 -0.22
C ASP A 22 12.16 5.12 -0.50
N GLY A 23 12.09 3.95 -1.05
CA GLY A 23 13.29 3.22 -1.47
C GLY A 23 14.23 2.88 -0.33
N ASP A 24 14.99 3.85 0.11
CA ASP A 24 16.05 3.66 1.08
C ASP A 24 15.67 3.88 2.52
N GLY A 25 14.43 4.22 2.81
CA GLY A 25 14.02 4.53 4.17
C GLY A 25 14.33 5.94 4.59
N ASN A 26 14.68 6.81 3.65
CA ASN A 26 14.99 8.21 3.96
C ASN A 26 13.76 9.08 4.10
N GLY A 27 12.58 8.50 3.95
CA GLY A 27 11.36 9.25 4.10
C GLY A 27 10.88 9.84 2.77
N LEU A 28 9.67 10.38 2.79
CA LEU A 28 9.11 10.97 1.60
C LEU A 28 8.18 12.11 1.96
N ARG A 29 7.93 12.98 0.99
CA ARG A 29 7.04 14.10 1.19
C ARG A 29 5.73 13.85 0.47
N GLY A 30 4.64 14.33 1.06
CA GLY A 30 3.33 14.17 0.48
C GLY A 30 3.22 14.73 -0.92
N ALA A 31 3.96 15.80 -1.21
CA ALA A 31 3.93 16.39 -2.55
C ALA A 31 4.39 15.40 -3.61
N LYS A 32 5.37 14.56 -3.29
CA LYS A 32 5.84 13.57 -4.23
C LYS A 32 4.81 12.49 -4.46
N VAL A 33 4.12 12.07 -3.40
CA VAL A 33 3.05 11.09 -3.52
C VAL A 33 1.93 11.66 -4.38
N ALA A 34 1.58 12.93 -4.16
CA ALA A 34 0.53 13.58 -4.93
C ALA A 34 0.89 13.61 -6.41
N ALA A 35 2.13 13.95 -6.72
CA ALA A 35 2.58 14.03 -8.11
C ALA A 35 2.52 12.69 -8.81
N VAL A 36 2.95 11.63 -8.12
CA VAL A 36 3.01 10.30 -8.74
C VAL A 36 1.61 9.73 -8.92
N LEU A 37 0.72 9.92 -7.93
CA LEU A 37 -0.61 9.34 -8.00
C LEU A 37 -1.62 10.23 -8.72
N GLY A 38 -1.26 11.48 -8.98
CA GLY A 38 -2.16 12.40 -9.67
C GLY A 38 -3.29 12.90 -8.78
N PHE A 39 -3.05 12.96 -7.48
CA PHE A 39 -4.05 13.44 -6.53
C PHE A 39 -3.67 14.84 -6.03
N THR A 40 -4.64 15.53 -5.47
CA THR A 40 -4.38 16.85 -4.91
C THR A 40 -3.65 16.73 -3.58
N SER A 41 -2.94 17.78 -3.21
CA SER A 41 -2.24 17.79 -1.92
C SER A 41 -3.18 17.59 -0.74
N PRO A 42 -4.37 18.21 -0.69
CA PRO A 42 -5.28 17.94 0.44
C PRO A 42 -5.71 16.47 0.52
N CYS A 43 -5.95 15.82 -0.61
CA CYS A 43 -6.30 14.41 -0.59
C CYS A 43 -5.19 13.56 0.00
N VAL A 44 -3.95 13.83 -0.43
CA VAL A 44 -2.81 13.09 0.07
C VAL A 44 -2.61 13.35 1.56
N HIS A 45 -2.75 14.61 1.96
CA HIS A 45 -2.59 14.98 3.37
C HIS A 45 -3.59 14.23 4.25
N THR A 46 -4.85 14.14 3.81
CA THR A 46 -5.87 13.41 4.55
C THR A 46 -5.51 11.94 4.67
N MET A 47 -5.05 11.34 3.58
CA MET A 47 -4.66 9.92 3.60
C MET A 47 -3.47 9.68 4.51
N LEU A 48 -2.48 10.57 4.48
CA LEU A 48 -1.31 10.42 5.35
C LEU A 48 -1.69 10.54 6.81
N ASN A 49 -2.63 11.42 7.13
CA ASN A 49 -3.12 11.52 8.50
C ASN A 49 -3.82 10.23 8.94
N THR A 50 -4.57 9.62 8.04
CA THR A 50 -5.20 8.34 8.33
C THR A 50 -4.13 7.28 8.63
N PHE A 51 -3.07 7.24 7.84
CA PHE A 51 -1.99 6.28 8.07
C PHE A 51 -1.28 6.53 9.38
N ARG A 52 -1.15 7.80 9.78
CA ARG A 52 -0.57 8.11 11.08
C ARG A 52 -1.45 7.55 12.21
N GLU A 53 -2.75 7.72 12.09
CA GLU A 53 -3.69 7.21 13.09
C GLU A 53 -3.67 5.70 13.15
N MET A 54 -3.37 5.05 12.03
CA MET A 54 -3.26 3.60 11.98
C MET A 54 -1.87 3.11 12.42
N ASN A 55 -1.00 4.02 12.79
CA ASN A 55 0.36 3.72 13.21
C ASN A 55 1.20 3.07 12.12
N LEU A 56 0.95 3.46 10.88
CA LEU A 56 1.71 2.94 9.75
C LEU A 56 2.83 3.88 9.35
N ILE A 57 2.66 5.19 9.61
CA ILE A 57 3.72 6.16 9.34
C ILE A 57 3.83 7.14 10.50
N ARG A 58 4.95 7.84 10.54
CA ARG A 58 5.14 8.99 11.41
C ARG A 58 5.67 10.13 10.57
N LYS A 59 5.49 11.35 11.03
CA LYS A 59 6.02 12.52 10.36
C LYS A 59 6.96 13.24 11.30
N ASP A 60 8.03 13.78 10.74
CA ASP A 60 8.98 14.57 11.56
C ASP A 60 8.54 16.04 11.55
N ALA A 61 9.34 16.89 12.18
CA ALA A 61 9.03 18.30 12.31
C ALA A 61 9.02 19.03 10.97
N TYR A 62 9.61 18.43 9.95
CA TYR A 62 9.72 19.05 8.64
C TYR A 62 8.70 18.48 7.65
N GLY A 63 7.78 17.66 8.12
CA GLY A 63 6.74 17.10 7.28
C GLY A 63 7.16 15.90 6.44
N VAL A 64 8.31 15.34 6.73
CA VAL A 64 8.76 14.13 6.03
C VAL A 64 8.12 12.92 6.69
N ALA A 65 7.54 12.04 5.88
CA ALA A 65 6.86 10.85 6.37
C ALA A 65 7.79 9.65 6.30
N TYR A 66 7.74 8.83 7.34
CA TYR A 66 8.54 7.61 7.43
C TYR A 66 7.62 6.48 7.82
N PHE A 67 7.83 5.30 7.26
CA PHE A 67 7.09 4.14 7.73
C PHE A 67 7.55 3.77 9.13
N THR A 68 6.60 3.41 9.98
CA THR A 68 6.92 2.81 11.28
C THR A 68 7.31 1.36 11.04
N GLU A 69 7.74 0.68 12.08
CA GLU A 69 8.01 -0.74 11.98
C GLU A 69 6.74 -1.49 11.55
N ASN A 70 5.62 -1.13 12.13
CA ASN A 70 4.34 -1.72 11.77
C ASN A 70 4.00 -1.43 10.31
N GLY A 71 4.26 -0.21 9.86
CA GLY A 71 4.00 0.15 8.47
C GLY A 71 4.85 -0.64 7.49
N ARG A 72 6.13 -0.80 7.81
CA ARG A 72 7.02 -1.58 6.95
C ARG A 72 6.56 -3.03 6.85
N ASP A 73 6.09 -3.58 7.96
CA ASP A 73 5.60 -4.94 7.99
C ASP A 73 4.35 -5.11 7.12
N VAL A 74 3.39 -4.19 7.26
CA VAL A 74 2.17 -4.23 6.47
C VAL A 74 2.48 -4.09 4.98
N VAL A 75 3.35 -3.15 4.63
CA VAL A 75 3.70 -2.91 3.24
C VAL A 75 4.43 -4.11 2.64
N ALA A 76 5.30 -4.73 3.42
CA ALA A 76 6.02 -5.91 2.94
C ALA A 76 5.06 -7.05 2.63
N ARG A 77 4.08 -7.28 3.52
CA ARG A 77 3.10 -8.34 3.30
C ARG A 77 2.26 -8.06 2.05
N TYR A 78 1.73 -6.84 1.94
CA TYR A 78 0.86 -6.51 0.82
C TYR A 78 1.60 -6.41 -0.50
N SER A 79 2.89 -6.07 -0.47
CA SER A 79 3.71 -6.12 -1.68
C SER A 79 3.80 -7.54 -2.22
N ARG A 80 3.95 -8.52 -1.33
CA ARG A 80 3.99 -9.91 -1.77
C ARG A 80 2.65 -10.38 -2.32
N TYR A 81 1.56 -9.99 -1.67
CA TYR A 81 0.22 -10.35 -2.17
C TYR A 81 -0.02 -9.74 -3.54
N TYR A 82 0.36 -8.47 -3.68
CA TYR A 82 0.18 -7.79 -4.97
C TYR A 82 0.96 -8.50 -6.06
N GLN A 83 2.22 -8.79 -5.81
CA GLN A 83 3.06 -9.39 -6.83
C GLN A 83 2.54 -10.79 -7.22
N ALA A 84 2.14 -11.59 -6.24
CA ALA A 84 1.62 -12.92 -6.52
C ALA A 84 0.33 -12.86 -7.34
N ALA A 85 -0.57 -11.96 -6.99
CA ALA A 85 -1.83 -11.83 -7.71
C ALA A 85 -1.62 -11.27 -9.11
N PHE A 86 -0.76 -10.25 -9.23
CA PHE A 86 -0.48 -9.65 -10.52
C PHE A 86 0.16 -10.67 -11.46
N ASP A 87 1.12 -11.44 -10.96
CA ASP A 87 1.78 -12.46 -11.78
C ASP A 87 0.81 -13.53 -12.24
N LEU A 88 -0.07 -13.97 -11.36
CA LEU A 88 -1.05 -14.97 -11.73
C LEU A 88 -2.00 -14.43 -12.79
N LEU A 89 -2.53 -13.25 -12.58
CA LEU A 89 -3.55 -12.71 -13.47
C LEU A 89 -2.97 -12.23 -14.79
N SER A 90 -1.71 -11.80 -14.82
CA SER A 90 -1.10 -11.35 -16.05
C SER A 90 -0.86 -12.49 -17.03
N ALA A 91 -0.96 -13.73 -16.57
CA ALA A 91 -0.94 -14.87 -17.48
C ALA A 91 -2.23 -14.98 -18.29
N HIS A 92 -3.29 -14.31 -17.84
CA HIS A 92 -4.61 -14.41 -18.45
C HIS A 92 -5.16 -13.08 -18.98
N PHE A 93 -4.65 -11.98 -18.47
CA PHE A 93 -5.12 -10.64 -18.84
C PHE A 93 -3.95 -9.75 -19.18
N PRO A 94 -4.14 -8.74 -20.04
CA PRO A 94 -3.05 -7.82 -20.36
C PRO A 94 -2.56 -7.10 -19.10
N PRO A 95 -1.24 -6.95 -18.93
CA PRO A 95 -0.69 -6.31 -17.72
C PRO A 95 -0.74 -4.78 -17.84
N ASP A 96 -1.92 -4.24 -17.89
CA ASP A 96 -2.13 -2.81 -18.07
C ASP A 96 -2.70 -2.18 -16.81
N GLU A 97 -3.12 -0.93 -16.94
CA GLU A 97 -3.65 -0.18 -15.82
C GLU A 97 -4.93 -0.82 -15.25
N HIS A 98 -5.74 -1.41 -16.10
CA HIS A 98 -6.96 -2.05 -15.63
C HIS A 98 -6.64 -3.24 -14.75
N LEU A 99 -5.62 -4.02 -15.12
CA LEU A 99 -5.23 -5.15 -14.30
C LEU A 99 -4.67 -4.69 -12.96
N ARG A 100 -3.85 -3.64 -12.96
CA ARG A 100 -3.31 -3.11 -11.72
C ARG A 100 -4.42 -2.67 -10.78
N THR A 101 -5.41 -1.97 -11.31
CA THR A 101 -6.55 -1.54 -10.51
C THR A 101 -7.33 -2.74 -9.97
N ALA A 102 -7.52 -3.76 -10.80
CA ALA A 102 -8.22 -4.97 -10.39
C ALA A 102 -7.49 -5.70 -9.27
N VAL A 103 -6.15 -5.72 -9.32
CA VAL A 103 -5.38 -6.37 -8.27
C VAL A 103 -5.56 -5.66 -6.94
N TYR A 104 -5.51 -4.33 -6.94
CA TYR A 104 -5.74 -3.59 -5.69
C TYR A 104 -7.15 -3.89 -5.14
N ALA A 105 -8.14 -3.97 -6.00
CA ALA A 105 -9.49 -4.29 -5.56
C ALA A 105 -9.57 -5.70 -4.97
N LEU A 106 -8.90 -6.65 -5.60
CA LEU A 106 -8.87 -8.02 -5.12
C LEU A 106 -8.27 -8.08 -3.71
N LEU A 107 -7.15 -7.39 -3.50
CA LEU A 107 -6.49 -7.40 -2.21
C LEU A 107 -7.34 -6.76 -1.13
N ALA A 108 -8.17 -5.78 -1.50
CA ALA A 108 -9.04 -5.12 -0.54
C ALA A 108 -10.24 -5.97 -0.17
N GLU A 109 -10.73 -6.77 -1.12
CA GLU A 109 -11.95 -7.53 -0.90
C GLU A 109 -11.73 -8.83 -0.14
N LEU A 110 -10.57 -9.43 -0.24
CA LEU A 110 -10.31 -10.71 0.40
C LEU A 110 -9.71 -10.50 1.79
N PRO A 111 -10.07 -11.34 2.75
CA PRO A 111 -9.43 -11.27 4.07
C PRO A 111 -7.94 -11.56 3.94
N GLU A 112 -7.15 -10.95 4.79
CA GLU A 112 -5.70 -11.15 4.71
C GLU A 112 -5.34 -12.62 4.91
N ALA A 113 -6.07 -13.36 5.71
CA ALA A 113 -5.80 -14.78 5.89
C ALA A 113 -5.89 -15.54 4.57
N SER A 114 -6.84 -15.17 3.71
CA SER A 114 -6.96 -15.80 2.39
C SER A 114 -5.79 -15.42 1.51
N LEU A 115 -5.37 -14.16 1.56
CA LEU A 115 -4.23 -13.72 0.77
C LEU A 115 -2.96 -14.42 1.18
N ALA A 116 -2.78 -14.63 2.48
CA ALA A 116 -1.60 -15.29 2.99
C ALA A 116 -1.52 -16.75 2.52
N GLN A 117 -2.66 -17.41 2.44
CA GLN A 117 -2.69 -18.78 1.96
C GLN A 117 -2.38 -18.87 0.48
N PHE A 118 -2.88 -17.89 -0.27
CA PHE A 118 -2.66 -17.87 -1.72
C PHE A 118 -1.20 -17.60 -2.07
N CYS A 119 -0.53 -16.78 -1.29
CA CYS A 119 0.80 -16.30 -1.65
C CYS A 119 1.85 -17.38 -1.38
N PRO A 120 2.39 -18.01 -2.41
CA PRO A 120 3.33 -19.12 -2.20
C PRO A 120 4.63 -18.59 -1.61
N GLY A 121 5.25 -19.39 -0.79
CA GLY A 121 6.52 -19.05 -0.20
C GLY A 121 6.42 -18.13 0.99
N SER A 122 5.22 -17.84 1.43
CA SER A 122 5.05 -17.03 2.61
C SER A 122 5.27 -17.90 3.82
N PRO A 123 6.14 -17.51 4.72
CA PRO A 123 6.39 -18.34 5.89
C PRO A 123 5.22 -18.42 6.81
#